data_49bb18a90c17cf017c1f200f34029a00
#
_entry.id   49bb18a90c17cf017c1f200f34029a00
#
_cell.length_a   1.000
_cell.length_b   1.000
_cell.length_c   1.000
_cell.angle_alpha   90.00
_cell.angle_beta   90.00
_cell.angle_gamma   90.00
#
_symmetry.space_group_name_H-M   'P 1'
#
loop_
_entity.id
_entity.type
_entity.pdbx_description
1 polymer ?
#
loop_
_entity_poly.entity_id
_entity_poly.type
_entity_poly.pdbx_seq_one_letter_code
_entity_poly.pdbx_strand_id
1 'polypeptide(L)'
;MCLKLCLTILFVLCCCCGKGQNEVAVENDSILMAYYKKCKANLDSPIALDMCDTLFVRSEKAGNRRLMAIAKCLKLDYYYYKNDEENILKSVKEAKLISRKYNQLKYYYFAWGSRLIIYYLKQNKANIALYEVKKMLQEARKDNYMRGVAECYRCMANIYLTQDNYRLAYDNFKKTIEIVEENNIADINIPSYYASLAQAAVELKRWDEAKEALEKGILLAQTDYQSFTTRKAYALYYIKKGQLNEAWKYIQDIEKLFIQNKNMVTYIMGLYYLKETYYSVAGQYSEALKMVDAMMNDSTPIRSKYMDYKLVREQGNIYWKMGDKLKAAEFYYDYIAATDSVRTKELQNSATEFSSILELEQLKNERNELQLSVQKDQLHTVYLVLIFVVLFWIMTYLSPFFFINSINA
;
A
#
# COMPACT_ATOMS: atom_id res chain seq x y z
N MET A 1 -31.27 40.33 37.86
CA MET A 1 -30.21 39.67 38.63
C MET A 1 -30.24 38.14 38.50
N CYS A 2 -31.39 37.48 38.44
CA CYS A 2 -31.51 36.01 38.29
C CYS A 2 -31.04 35.44 36.96
N LEU A 3 -31.15 36.16 35.85
CA LEU A 3 -30.75 35.63 34.52
C LEU A 3 -29.22 35.46 34.34
N LYS A 4 -28.43 36.34 34.99
CA LYS A 4 -26.96 36.23 34.98
C LYS A 4 -26.42 35.09 35.85
N LEU A 5 -27.16 34.75 36.93
CA LEU A 5 -26.78 33.64 37.81
C LEU A 5 -27.08 32.31 37.17
N CYS A 6 -28.16 32.15 36.40
CA CYS A 6 -28.46 30.93 35.64
C CYS A 6 -27.45 30.67 34.52
N LEU A 7 -26.98 31.70 33.80
CA LEU A 7 -25.97 31.55 32.75
C LEU A 7 -24.59 31.17 33.29
N THR A 8 -24.21 31.68 34.47
CA THR A 8 -22.94 31.31 35.12
C THR A 8 -22.97 29.89 35.66
N ILE A 9 -24.11 29.42 36.18
CA ILE A 9 -24.27 28.01 36.65
C ILE A 9 -24.28 27.06 35.46
N LEU A 10 -24.90 27.39 34.32
CA LEU A 10 -24.86 26.60 33.12
C LEU A 10 -23.42 26.49 32.53
N PHE A 11 -22.65 27.58 32.59
CA PHE A 11 -21.27 27.60 32.10
C PHE A 11 -20.32 26.80 32.99
N VAL A 12 -20.53 26.84 34.32
CA VAL A 12 -19.73 26.01 35.27
C VAL A 12 -20.06 24.54 35.16
N LEU A 13 -21.33 24.16 34.93
CA LEU A 13 -21.74 22.77 34.71
C LEU A 13 -21.21 22.22 33.37
N CYS A 14 -21.18 23.01 32.30
CA CYS A 14 -20.55 22.62 31.04
C CYS A 14 -19.02 22.45 31.15
N CYS A 15 -18.33 23.30 31.94
CA CYS A 15 -16.89 23.18 32.16
C CYS A 15 -16.52 21.96 33.02
N CYS A 16 -17.37 21.59 34.02
CA CYS A 16 -17.12 20.41 34.85
C CYS A 16 -17.38 19.10 34.09
N CYS A 17 -18.38 19.03 33.20
CA CYS A 17 -18.61 17.85 32.37
C CYS A 17 -17.51 17.63 31.31
N GLY A 18 -16.87 18.71 30.82
CA GLY A 18 -15.81 18.62 29.81
C GLY A 18 -14.49 18.05 30.34
N LYS A 19 -14.14 18.34 31.60
CA LYS A 19 -12.86 17.86 32.18
C LYS A 19 -12.88 16.38 32.53
N GLY A 20 -13.98 15.89 33.09
CA GLY A 20 -14.08 14.45 33.47
C GLY A 20 -14.10 13.51 32.28
N GLN A 21 -14.75 13.90 31.17
CA GLN A 21 -14.76 13.10 29.94
C GLN A 21 -13.39 13.07 29.23
N ASN A 22 -12.63 14.17 29.27
CA ASN A 22 -11.31 14.21 28.65
C ASN A 22 -10.25 13.38 29.43
N GLU A 23 -10.28 13.35 30.74
CA GLU A 23 -9.38 12.52 31.55
C GLU A 23 -9.66 11.03 31.39
N VAL A 24 -10.92 10.60 31.38
CA VAL A 24 -11.31 9.20 31.16
C VAL A 24 -10.98 8.76 29.71
N ALA A 25 -11.17 9.62 28.72
CA ALA A 25 -10.84 9.31 27.33
C ALA A 25 -9.31 9.18 27.10
N VAL A 26 -8.50 10.00 27.76
CA VAL A 26 -7.02 9.94 27.68
C VAL A 26 -6.49 8.69 28.37
N GLU A 27 -7.01 8.31 29.51
CA GLU A 27 -6.59 7.10 30.23
C GLU A 27 -6.97 5.83 29.44
N ASN A 28 -8.17 5.77 28.88
CA ASN A 28 -8.60 4.66 28.01
C ASN A 28 -7.73 4.54 26.75
N ASP A 29 -7.38 5.65 26.10
CA ASP A 29 -6.50 5.65 24.93
C ASP A 29 -5.10 5.13 25.25
N SER A 30 -4.51 5.49 26.40
CA SER A 30 -3.22 4.98 26.84
C SER A 30 -3.22 3.47 27.06
N ILE A 31 -4.25 2.94 27.72
CA ILE A 31 -4.42 1.50 27.96
C ILE A 31 -4.61 0.74 26.65
N LEU A 32 -5.47 1.26 25.76
CA LEU A 32 -5.70 0.68 24.42
C LEU A 32 -4.43 0.70 23.56
N MET A 33 -3.63 1.76 23.63
CA MET A 33 -2.34 1.84 22.93
C MET A 33 -1.30 0.86 23.49
N ALA A 34 -1.28 0.65 24.82
CA ALA A 34 -0.44 -0.38 25.42
C ALA A 34 -0.85 -1.77 24.95
N TYR A 35 -2.16 -2.04 24.89
CA TYR A 35 -2.68 -3.32 24.39
C TYR A 35 -2.39 -3.50 22.90
N TYR A 36 -2.53 -2.47 22.07
CA TYR A 36 -2.11 -2.47 20.65
C TYR A 36 -0.64 -2.84 20.50
N LYS A 37 0.25 -2.24 21.29
CA LYS A 37 1.69 -2.58 21.25
C LYS A 37 1.92 -4.06 21.60
N LYS A 38 1.18 -4.60 22.58
CA LYS A 38 1.22 -6.02 22.94
C LYS A 38 0.71 -6.91 21.78
N CYS A 39 -0.40 -6.54 21.11
CA CYS A 39 -0.90 -7.26 19.94
C CYS A 39 0.17 -7.31 18.84
N LYS A 40 0.77 -6.15 18.52
CA LYS A 40 1.81 -6.04 17.49
C LYS A 40 3.04 -6.89 17.79
N ALA A 41 3.45 -6.97 19.06
CA ALA A 41 4.61 -7.77 19.48
C ALA A 41 4.35 -9.29 19.42
N ASN A 42 3.09 -9.73 19.35
CA ASN A 42 2.69 -11.14 19.32
C ASN A 42 2.07 -11.57 17.98
N LEU A 43 2.30 -10.82 16.90
CA LEU A 43 1.72 -11.13 15.59
C LEU A 43 2.11 -12.50 15.02
N ASP A 44 3.25 -13.06 15.45
CA ASP A 44 3.69 -14.38 15.01
C ASP A 44 3.01 -15.53 15.77
N SER A 45 2.37 -15.23 16.90
CA SER A 45 1.72 -16.20 17.78
C SER A 45 0.30 -16.52 17.35
N PRO A 46 -0.21 -17.76 17.53
CA PRO A 46 -1.61 -18.10 17.29
C PRO A 46 -2.62 -17.25 18.06
N ILE A 47 -2.24 -16.75 19.26
CA ILE A 47 -3.07 -15.88 20.10
C ILE A 47 -3.29 -14.48 19.48
N ALA A 48 -2.54 -14.11 18.44
CA ALA A 48 -2.62 -12.80 17.80
C ALA A 48 -4.04 -12.48 17.31
N LEU A 49 -4.74 -13.47 16.76
CA LEU A 49 -6.10 -13.28 16.24
C LEU A 49 -7.08 -12.88 17.34
N ASP A 50 -7.07 -13.60 18.46
CA ASP A 50 -7.93 -13.30 19.62
C ASP A 50 -7.58 -11.94 20.22
N MET A 51 -6.28 -11.60 20.25
CA MET A 51 -5.84 -10.29 20.71
C MET A 51 -6.31 -9.16 19.77
N CYS A 52 -6.29 -9.36 18.46
CA CYS A 52 -6.81 -8.39 17.50
C CYS A 52 -8.31 -8.19 17.62
N ASP A 53 -9.07 -9.28 17.79
CA ASP A 53 -10.51 -9.22 17.99
C ASP A 53 -10.86 -8.57 19.35
N THR A 54 -10.11 -8.88 20.41
CA THR A 54 -10.22 -8.19 21.71
C THR A 54 -9.92 -6.70 21.60
N LEU A 55 -8.85 -6.30 20.87
CA LEU A 55 -8.52 -4.90 20.63
C LEU A 55 -9.65 -4.19 19.92
N PHE A 56 -10.25 -4.84 18.90
CA PHE A 56 -11.38 -4.28 18.17
C PHE A 56 -12.57 -4.01 19.11
N VAL A 57 -12.99 -5.00 19.87
CA VAL A 57 -14.15 -4.88 20.81
C VAL A 57 -13.90 -3.81 21.87
N ARG A 58 -12.71 -3.78 22.47
CA ARG A 58 -12.35 -2.76 23.47
C ARG A 58 -12.32 -1.36 22.86
N SER A 59 -11.80 -1.22 21.65
CA SER A 59 -11.77 0.05 20.92
C SER A 59 -13.19 0.52 20.53
N GLU A 60 -14.07 -0.42 20.18
CA GLU A 60 -15.48 -0.12 19.89
C GLU A 60 -16.20 0.41 21.13
N LYS A 61 -16.06 -0.26 22.28
CA LYS A 61 -16.63 0.20 23.56
C LYS A 61 -16.13 1.58 23.98
N ALA A 62 -14.86 1.88 23.70
CA ALA A 62 -14.24 3.19 23.99
C ALA A 62 -14.51 4.25 22.91
N GLY A 63 -15.20 3.91 21.80
CA GLY A 63 -15.45 4.82 20.68
C GLY A 63 -14.20 5.18 19.87
N ASN A 64 -13.07 4.46 20.07
CA ASN A 64 -11.81 4.74 19.38
C ASN A 64 -11.82 4.15 17.96
N ARG A 65 -12.35 4.93 17.01
CA ARG A 65 -12.50 4.54 15.59
C ARG A 65 -11.17 4.21 14.92
N ARG A 66 -10.09 4.90 15.32
CA ARG A 66 -8.75 4.68 14.79
C ARG A 66 -8.22 3.30 15.18
N LEU A 67 -8.30 2.92 16.45
CA LEU A 67 -7.84 1.62 16.91
C LEU A 67 -8.71 0.47 16.40
N MET A 68 -10.00 0.69 16.14
CA MET A 68 -10.84 -0.29 15.44
C MET A 68 -10.29 -0.62 14.04
N ALA A 69 -9.92 0.40 13.25
CA ALA A 69 -9.31 0.19 11.93
C ALA A 69 -7.94 -0.48 12.04
N ILE A 70 -7.11 -0.08 13.03
CA ILE A 70 -5.82 -0.70 13.30
C ILE A 70 -5.98 -2.18 13.65
N ALA A 71 -6.94 -2.56 14.49
CA ALA A 71 -7.17 -3.95 14.88
C ALA A 71 -7.46 -4.84 13.67
N LYS A 72 -8.27 -4.35 12.71
CA LYS A 72 -8.53 -5.06 11.44
C LYS A 72 -7.29 -5.14 10.55
N CYS A 73 -6.45 -4.11 10.53
CA CYS A 73 -5.18 -4.15 9.82
C CYS A 73 -4.17 -5.12 10.46
N LEU A 74 -4.13 -5.24 11.79
CA LEU A 74 -3.27 -6.22 12.47
C LEU A 74 -3.70 -7.67 12.14
N LYS A 75 -5.01 -7.93 12.12
CA LYS A 75 -5.54 -9.23 11.70
C LYS A 75 -5.17 -9.55 10.25
N LEU A 76 -5.24 -8.55 9.35
CA LEU A 76 -4.76 -8.67 7.99
C LEU A 76 -3.25 -8.93 7.94
N ASP A 77 -2.46 -8.24 8.77
CA ASP A 77 -1.01 -8.45 8.85
C ASP A 77 -0.67 -9.87 9.27
N TYR A 78 -1.38 -10.44 10.25
CA TYR A 78 -1.21 -11.83 10.66
C TYR A 78 -1.33 -12.81 9.49
N TYR A 79 -2.44 -12.72 8.73
CA TYR A 79 -2.65 -13.62 7.58
C TYR A 79 -1.68 -13.33 6.44
N TYR A 80 -1.33 -12.06 6.23
CA TYR A 80 -0.33 -11.65 5.24
C TYR A 80 1.04 -12.30 5.50
N TYR A 81 1.51 -12.30 6.76
CA TYR A 81 2.77 -12.95 7.13
C TYR A 81 2.69 -14.48 7.09
N LYS A 82 1.52 -15.07 7.25
CA LYS A 82 1.30 -16.51 7.09
C LYS A 82 1.09 -16.93 5.63
N ASN A 83 1.02 -15.98 4.70
CA ASN A 83 0.74 -16.20 3.27
C ASN A 83 -0.58 -16.96 3.03
N ASP A 84 -1.60 -16.72 3.86
CA ASP A 84 -2.92 -17.33 3.80
C ASP A 84 -3.82 -16.50 2.88
N GLU A 85 -3.88 -16.89 1.59
CA GLU A 85 -4.57 -16.13 0.53
C GLU A 85 -6.05 -15.88 0.84
N GLU A 86 -6.78 -16.91 1.25
CA GLU A 86 -8.20 -16.81 1.52
C GLU A 86 -8.48 -15.79 2.63
N ASN A 87 -7.77 -15.91 3.75
CA ASN A 87 -7.93 -15.03 4.88
C ASN A 87 -7.35 -13.63 4.64
N ILE A 88 -6.31 -13.47 3.80
CA ILE A 88 -5.85 -12.14 3.33
C ILE A 88 -6.98 -11.43 2.61
N LEU A 89 -7.60 -12.06 1.60
CA LEU A 89 -8.66 -11.43 0.79
C LEU A 89 -9.88 -11.04 1.64
N LYS A 90 -10.27 -11.91 2.58
CA LYS A 90 -11.34 -11.64 3.55
C LYS A 90 -10.98 -10.47 4.46
N SER A 91 -9.79 -10.48 5.05
CA SER A 91 -9.34 -9.46 5.99
C SER A 91 -9.14 -8.09 5.32
N VAL A 92 -8.70 -8.05 4.05
CA VAL A 92 -8.65 -6.80 3.28
C VAL A 92 -10.05 -6.19 3.13
N LYS A 93 -11.07 -7.00 2.78
CA LYS A 93 -12.46 -6.52 2.67
C LYS A 93 -12.95 -5.96 4.01
N GLU A 94 -12.72 -6.67 5.12
CA GLU A 94 -13.10 -6.22 6.47
C GLU A 94 -12.37 -4.93 6.87
N ALA A 95 -11.05 -4.85 6.68
CA ALA A 95 -10.26 -3.67 7.00
C ALA A 95 -10.69 -2.46 6.18
N LYS A 96 -10.95 -2.63 4.87
CA LYS A 96 -11.49 -1.58 4.00
C LYS A 96 -12.86 -1.11 4.46
N LEU A 97 -13.78 -2.04 4.75
CA LEU A 97 -15.14 -1.72 5.19
C LEU A 97 -15.13 -0.88 6.47
N ILE A 98 -14.43 -1.33 7.50
CA ILE A 98 -14.34 -0.63 8.79
C ILE A 98 -13.65 0.73 8.64
N SER A 99 -12.54 0.78 7.91
CA SER A 99 -11.80 2.02 7.68
C SER A 99 -12.65 3.05 6.92
N ARG A 100 -13.41 2.64 5.92
CA ARG A 100 -14.32 3.52 5.17
C ARG A 100 -15.50 3.99 6.05
N LYS A 101 -16.14 3.08 6.79
CA LYS A 101 -17.26 3.39 7.69
C LYS A 101 -16.91 4.48 8.71
N TYR A 102 -15.68 4.47 9.23
CA TYR A 102 -15.24 5.40 10.27
C TYR A 102 -14.33 6.53 9.75
N ASN A 103 -14.26 6.73 8.44
CA ASN A 103 -13.43 7.73 7.77
C ASN A 103 -11.94 7.63 8.15
N GLN A 104 -11.43 6.42 8.29
CA GLN A 104 -10.03 6.14 8.59
C GLN A 104 -9.26 5.84 7.28
N LEU A 105 -9.26 6.77 6.33
CA LEU A 105 -8.75 6.58 4.97
C LEU A 105 -7.30 6.10 4.93
N LYS A 106 -6.46 6.50 5.88
CA LYS A 106 -5.09 5.99 5.99
C LYS A 106 -5.04 4.46 6.02
N TYR A 107 -5.90 3.82 6.81
CA TYR A 107 -5.93 2.36 6.96
C TYR A 107 -6.67 1.68 5.81
N TYR A 108 -7.64 2.38 5.20
CA TYR A 108 -8.29 1.93 3.97
C TYR A 108 -7.28 1.72 2.84
N TYR A 109 -6.47 2.74 2.55
CA TYR A 109 -5.46 2.68 1.48
C TYR A 109 -4.26 1.81 1.87
N PHE A 110 -3.92 1.71 3.15
CA PHE A 110 -2.92 0.76 3.63
C PHE A 110 -3.32 -0.70 3.36
N ALA A 111 -4.54 -1.10 3.71
CA ALA A 111 -5.02 -2.46 3.47
C ALA A 111 -5.05 -2.80 1.98
N TRP A 112 -5.38 -1.84 1.14
CA TRP A 112 -5.41 -2.02 -0.32
C TRP A 112 -4.01 -1.99 -0.93
N GLY A 113 -3.26 -0.90 -0.74
CA GLY A 113 -1.96 -0.67 -1.36
C GLY A 113 -0.85 -1.52 -0.77
N SER A 114 -0.63 -1.38 0.54
CA SER A 114 0.52 -2.00 1.22
C SER A 114 0.31 -3.46 1.58
N ARG A 115 -0.90 -4.02 1.43
CA ARG A 115 -1.16 -5.45 1.69
C ARG A 115 -1.67 -6.17 0.45
N LEU A 116 -2.85 -5.86 -0.08
CA LEU A 116 -3.41 -6.60 -1.20
C LEU A 116 -2.56 -6.48 -2.47
N ILE A 117 -2.22 -5.25 -2.88
CA ILE A 117 -1.45 -5.01 -4.11
C ILE A 117 -0.05 -5.63 -3.99
N ILE A 118 0.63 -5.45 -2.85
CA ILE A 118 1.94 -6.05 -2.60
C ILE A 118 1.84 -7.58 -2.51
N TYR A 119 0.75 -8.13 -1.97
CA TYR A 119 0.50 -9.56 -1.98
C TYR A 119 0.45 -10.10 -3.42
N TYR A 120 -0.37 -9.49 -4.29
CA TYR A 120 -0.42 -9.89 -5.71
C TYR A 120 0.94 -9.78 -6.39
N LEU A 121 1.70 -8.73 -6.09
CA LEU A 121 3.04 -8.56 -6.64
C LEU A 121 4.00 -9.68 -6.20
N LYS A 122 3.94 -10.10 -4.93
CA LYS A 122 4.73 -11.22 -4.41
C LYS A 122 4.32 -12.56 -5.03
N GLN A 123 3.05 -12.71 -5.40
CA GLN A 123 2.55 -13.89 -6.11
C GLN A 123 2.81 -13.83 -7.62
N ASN A 124 3.63 -12.89 -8.09
CA ASN A 124 3.92 -12.63 -9.52
C ASN A 124 2.68 -12.25 -10.37
N LYS A 125 1.61 -11.80 -9.72
CA LYS A 125 0.36 -11.35 -10.36
C LYS A 125 0.41 -9.85 -10.65
N ALA A 126 1.43 -9.38 -11.39
CA ALA A 126 1.69 -7.94 -11.61
C ALA A 126 0.55 -7.24 -12.35
N ASN A 127 -0.13 -7.90 -13.29
CA ASN A 127 -1.25 -7.33 -14.03
C ASN A 127 -2.47 -7.07 -13.13
N ILE A 128 -2.76 -7.99 -12.21
CA ILE A 128 -3.83 -7.83 -11.21
C ILE A 128 -3.46 -6.72 -10.23
N ALA A 129 -2.21 -6.69 -9.77
CA ALA A 129 -1.72 -5.62 -8.93
C ALA A 129 -1.89 -4.25 -9.60
N LEU A 130 -1.54 -4.12 -10.89
CA LEU A 130 -1.68 -2.87 -11.65
C LEU A 130 -3.16 -2.46 -11.83
N TYR A 131 -4.04 -3.42 -12.10
CA TYR A 131 -5.48 -3.18 -12.16
C TYR A 131 -6.03 -2.64 -10.83
N GLU A 132 -5.69 -3.29 -9.71
CA GLU A 132 -6.10 -2.85 -8.39
C GLU A 132 -5.55 -1.46 -8.04
N VAL A 133 -4.31 -1.14 -8.45
CA VAL A 133 -3.76 0.22 -8.29
C VAL A 133 -4.57 1.26 -9.06
N LYS A 134 -4.96 0.97 -10.31
CA LYS A 134 -5.78 1.90 -11.11
C LYS A 134 -7.12 2.19 -10.44
N LYS A 135 -7.80 1.16 -9.91
CA LYS A 135 -9.03 1.32 -9.13
C LYS A 135 -8.80 2.16 -7.87
N MET A 136 -7.73 1.83 -7.14
CA MET A 136 -7.35 2.56 -5.93
C MET A 136 -7.09 4.05 -6.23
N LEU A 137 -6.43 4.37 -7.34
CA LEU A 137 -6.16 5.75 -7.76
C LEU A 137 -7.44 6.52 -8.08
N GLN A 138 -8.40 5.89 -8.79
CA GLN A 138 -9.71 6.50 -9.05
C GLN A 138 -10.45 6.85 -7.75
N GLU A 139 -10.46 5.91 -6.78
CA GLU A 139 -11.09 6.17 -5.48
C GLU A 139 -10.34 7.25 -4.68
N ALA A 140 -9.00 7.23 -4.65
CA ALA A 140 -8.20 8.22 -3.93
C ALA A 140 -8.41 9.65 -4.48
N ARG A 141 -8.55 9.79 -5.79
CA ARG A 141 -8.90 11.06 -6.43
C ARG A 141 -10.32 11.52 -6.09
N LYS A 142 -11.30 10.59 -6.12
CA LYS A 142 -12.68 10.86 -5.72
C LYS A 142 -12.79 11.29 -4.25
N ASP A 143 -11.99 10.68 -3.37
CA ASP A 143 -11.92 11.02 -1.95
C ASP A 143 -11.15 12.33 -1.69
N ASN A 144 -10.53 12.93 -2.72
CA ASN A 144 -9.58 14.04 -2.59
C ASN A 144 -8.47 13.75 -1.56
N TYR A 145 -8.00 12.50 -1.49
CA TYR A 145 -7.07 12.01 -0.49
C TYR A 145 -5.66 11.83 -1.08
N MET A 146 -4.85 12.91 -1.05
CA MET A 146 -3.53 12.96 -1.70
C MET A 146 -2.54 11.91 -1.18
N ARG A 147 -2.60 11.53 0.12
CA ARG A 147 -1.81 10.41 0.65
C ARG A 147 -2.16 9.09 -0.06
N GLY A 148 -3.44 8.85 -0.35
CA GLY A 148 -3.88 7.68 -1.13
C GLY A 148 -3.38 7.74 -2.58
N VAL A 149 -3.37 8.93 -3.18
CA VAL A 149 -2.80 9.13 -4.53
C VAL A 149 -1.30 8.83 -4.55
N ALA A 150 -0.53 9.34 -3.56
CA ALA A 150 0.90 9.02 -3.41
C ALA A 150 1.15 7.52 -3.25
N GLU A 151 0.34 6.84 -2.42
CA GLU A 151 0.41 5.38 -2.23
C GLU A 151 0.17 4.62 -3.54
N CYS A 152 -0.74 5.09 -4.41
CA CYS A 152 -0.96 4.50 -5.74
C CYS A 152 0.29 4.60 -6.62
N TYR A 153 0.90 5.78 -6.71
CA TYR A 153 2.13 5.96 -7.50
C TYR A 153 3.28 5.11 -6.95
N ARG A 154 3.42 5.02 -5.62
CA ARG A 154 4.38 4.12 -4.97
C ARG A 154 4.15 2.65 -5.34
N CYS A 155 2.89 2.20 -5.34
CA CYS A 155 2.55 0.84 -5.75
C CYS A 155 2.89 0.59 -7.22
N MET A 156 2.56 1.53 -8.13
CA MET A 156 2.95 1.44 -9.55
C MET A 156 4.46 1.37 -9.72
N ALA A 157 5.20 2.23 -9.01
CA ALA A 157 6.65 2.23 -9.04
C ALA A 157 7.25 0.87 -8.65
N ASN A 158 6.75 0.26 -7.57
CA ASN A 158 7.19 -1.07 -7.14
C ASN A 158 6.86 -2.16 -8.16
N ILE A 159 5.67 -2.11 -8.79
CA ILE A 159 5.28 -3.05 -9.85
C ILE A 159 6.28 -2.94 -11.01
N TYR A 160 6.54 -1.74 -11.51
CA TYR A 160 7.47 -1.51 -12.61
C TYR A 160 8.91 -1.89 -12.24
N LEU A 161 9.33 -1.65 -10.99
CA LEU A 161 10.66 -2.06 -10.52
C LEU A 161 10.83 -3.59 -10.54
N THR A 162 9.80 -4.36 -10.17
CA THR A 162 9.86 -5.83 -10.23
C THR A 162 9.82 -6.38 -11.66
N GLN A 163 9.36 -5.59 -12.62
CA GLN A 163 9.35 -5.90 -14.05
C GLN A 163 10.60 -5.37 -14.78
N ASP A 164 11.60 -4.87 -14.06
CA ASP A 164 12.82 -4.23 -14.59
C ASP A 164 12.54 -3.03 -15.52
N ASN A 165 11.33 -2.45 -15.42
CA ASN A 165 10.97 -1.22 -16.12
C ASN A 165 11.40 0.00 -15.30
N TYR A 166 12.71 0.22 -15.27
CA TYR A 166 13.32 1.24 -14.41
C TYR A 166 12.89 2.67 -14.74
N ARG A 167 12.56 2.96 -16.00
CA ARG A 167 12.07 4.29 -16.40
C ARG A 167 10.72 4.59 -15.75
N LEU A 168 9.74 3.71 -15.91
CA LEU A 168 8.43 3.90 -15.29
C LEU A 168 8.50 3.83 -13.76
N ALA A 169 9.39 2.99 -13.21
CA ALA A 169 9.64 2.95 -11.77
C ALA A 169 10.16 4.31 -11.26
N TYR A 170 11.17 4.88 -11.94
CA TYR A 170 11.72 6.19 -11.61
C TYR A 170 10.66 7.29 -11.64
N ASP A 171 9.92 7.40 -12.75
CA ASP A 171 8.91 8.44 -12.93
C ASP A 171 7.81 8.36 -11.84
N ASN A 172 7.39 7.15 -11.47
CA ASN A 172 6.37 6.97 -10.44
C ASN A 172 6.90 7.19 -9.02
N PHE A 173 8.15 6.82 -8.68
CA PHE A 173 8.76 7.20 -7.39
C PHE A 173 8.92 8.70 -7.27
N LYS A 174 9.41 9.36 -8.33
CA LYS A 174 9.51 10.82 -8.38
C LYS A 174 8.16 11.47 -8.11
N LYS A 175 7.10 10.99 -8.79
CA LYS A 175 5.74 11.48 -8.59
C LYS A 175 5.22 11.25 -7.18
N THR A 176 5.57 10.11 -6.56
CA THR A 176 5.24 9.83 -5.15
C THR A 176 5.84 10.88 -4.23
N ILE A 177 7.12 11.18 -4.39
CA ILE A 177 7.84 12.16 -3.57
C ILE A 177 7.28 13.56 -3.76
N GLU A 178 7.09 14.00 -5.02
CA GLU A 178 6.47 15.29 -5.35
C GLU A 178 5.13 15.47 -4.64
N ILE A 179 4.22 14.50 -4.73
CA ILE A 179 2.90 14.58 -4.09
C ILE A 179 3.03 14.68 -2.56
N VAL A 180 3.94 13.91 -1.96
CA VAL A 180 4.16 13.91 -0.52
C VAL A 180 4.69 15.26 -0.05
N GLU A 181 5.65 15.85 -0.78
CA GLU A 181 6.26 17.13 -0.44
C GLU A 181 5.31 18.31 -0.70
N GLU A 182 4.70 18.39 -1.88
CA GLU A 182 3.76 19.48 -2.25
C GLU A 182 2.55 19.56 -1.31
N ASN A 183 2.09 18.43 -0.79
CA ASN A 183 0.93 18.37 0.10
C ASN A 183 1.31 18.29 1.58
N ASN A 184 2.58 18.45 1.94
CA ASN A 184 3.09 18.37 3.32
C ASN A 184 2.60 17.11 4.05
N ILE A 185 2.61 15.96 3.35
CA ILE A 185 2.15 14.69 3.91
C ILE A 185 3.22 14.15 4.86
N ALA A 186 2.89 14.07 6.14
CA ALA A 186 3.77 13.43 7.13
C ALA A 186 3.87 11.92 6.85
N ASP A 187 4.87 11.48 6.11
CA ASP A 187 5.10 10.09 5.78
C ASP A 187 6.48 9.64 6.25
N ILE A 188 6.51 8.71 7.18
CA ILE A 188 7.73 8.14 7.73
C ILE A 188 8.55 7.37 6.67
N ASN A 189 7.96 6.99 5.53
CA ASN A 189 8.62 6.18 4.52
C ASN A 189 9.37 7.00 3.46
N ILE A 190 9.36 8.32 3.53
CA ILE A 190 10.06 9.21 2.56
C ILE A 190 11.50 8.78 2.31
N PRO A 191 12.34 8.45 3.32
CA PRO A 191 13.71 7.98 3.08
C PRO A 191 13.77 6.74 2.18
N SER A 192 12.84 5.82 2.36
CA SER A 192 12.76 4.61 1.53
C SER A 192 12.30 4.90 0.10
N TYR A 193 11.48 5.94 -0.11
CA TYR A 193 11.08 6.38 -1.45
C TYR A 193 12.29 6.97 -2.21
N TYR A 194 13.10 7.79 -1.55
CA TYR A 194 14.36 8.28 -2.12
C TYR A 194 15.35 7.16 -2.42
N ALA A 195 15.48 6.17 -1.54
CA ALA A 195 16.32 5.00 -1.78
C ALA A 195 15.86 4.19 -3.02
N SER A 196 14.56 4.02 -3.19
CA SER A 196 13.98 3.32 -4.34
C SER A 196 14.09 4.13 -5.64
N LEU A 197 13.91 5.46 -5.57
CA LEU A 197 14.15 6.38 -6.69
C LEU A 197 15.60 6.30 -7.15
N ALA A 198 16.54 6.34 -6.21
CA ALA A 198 17.97 6.21 -6.49
C ALA A 198 18.30 4.87 -7.14
N GLN A 199 17.72 3.77 -6.67
CA GLN A 199 17.92 2.46 -7.28
C GLN A 199 17.47 2.45 -8.74
N ALA A 200 16.31 3.00 -9.07
CA ALA A 200 15.83 3.12 -10.44
C ALA A 200 16.72 4.03 -11.27
N ALA A 201 17.20 5.15 -10.72
CA ALA A 201 18.13 6.07 -11.37
C ALA A 201 19.50 5.42 -11.68
N VAL A 202 20.01 4.58 -10.77
CA VAL A 202 21.26 3.80 -10.97
C VAL A 202 21.13 2.87 -12.16
N GLU A 203 20.04 2.14 -12.29
CA GLU A 203 19.82 1.23 -13.43
C GLU A 203 19.68 2.01 -14.77
N LEU A 204 19.19 3.25 -14.71
CA LEU A 204 19.14 4.16 -15.85
C LEU A 204 20.45 4.91 -16.10
N LYS A 205 21.49 4.67 -15.31
CA LYS A 205 22.80 5.37 -15.34
C LYS A 205 22.67 6.89 -15.12
N ARG A 206 21.63 7.33 -14.41
CA ARG A 206 21.42 8.73 -14.00
C ARG A 206 22.15 8.99 -12.68
N TRP A 207 23.47 9.03 -12.74
CA TRP A 207 24.34 8.98 -11.56
C TRP A 207 24.16 10.15 -10.60
N ASP A 208 24.00 11.37 -11.13
CA ASP A 208 23.86 12.58 -10.32
C ASP A 208 22.49 12.61 -9.61
N GLU A 209 21.41 12.27 -10.32
CA GLU A 209 20.08 12.17 -9.75
C GLU A 209 20.00 11.06 -8.68
N ALA A 210 20.67 9.92 -8.94
CA ALA A 210 20.77 8.85 -7.96
C ALA A 210 21.49 9.32 -6.68
N LYS A 211 22.60 10.04 -6.83
CA LYS A 211 23.38 10.57 -5.70
C LYS A 211 22.57 11.58 -4.89
N GLU A 212 21.92 12.53 -5.55
CA GLU A 212 21.04 13.52 -4.89
C GLU A 212 19.93 12.84 -4.08
N ALA A 213 19.25 11.85 -4.67
CA ALA A 213 18.22 11.09 -3.99
C ALA A 213 18.76 10.33 -2.76
N LEU A 214 19.94 9.73 -2.88
CA LEU A 214 20.60 9.02 -1.76
C LEU A 214 20.97 9.97 -0.62
N GLU A 215 21.49 11.16 -0.93
CA GLU A 215 21.85 12.19 0.06
C GLU A 215 20.60 12.67 0.82
N LYS A 216 19.50 12.91 0.13
CA LYS A 216 18.20 13.24 0.77
C LYS A 216 17.68 12.08 1.61
N GLY A 217 17.72 10.86 1.09
CA GLY A 217 17.25 9.68 1.78
C GLY A 217 17.99 9.41 3.09
N ILE A 218 19.33 9.51 3.10
CA ILE A 218 20.11 9.23 4.31
C ILE A 218 19.96 10.34 5.36
N LEU A 219 19.83 11.59 4.93
CA LEU A 219 19.63 12.73 5.82
C LEU A 219 18.30 12.63 6.57
N LEU A 220 17.26 12.10 5.92
CA LEU A 220 15.92 11.97 6.47
C LEU A 220 15.69 10.65 7.24
N ALA A 221 16.64 9.71 7.21
CA ALA A 221 16.50 8.41 7.85
C ALA A 221 16.52 8.50 9.37
N GLN A 222 15.45 8.07 10.04
CA GLN A 222 15.25 8.14 11.50
C GLN A 222 15.20 6.76 12.16
N THR A 223 15.03 5.69 11.39
CA THR A 223 14.90 4.32 11.91
C THR A 223 15.97 3.41 11.30
N ASP A 224 16.30 2.30 12.00
CA ASP A 224 17.26 1.31 11.50
C ASP A 224 16.84 0.74 10.13
N TYR A 225 15.55 0.53 9.92
CA TYR A 225 15.03 0.09 8.63
C TYR A 225 15.30 1.11 7.51
N GLN A 226 15.07 2.39 7.77
CA GLN A 226 15.35 3.45 6.79
C GLN A 226 16.85 3.60 6.55
N SER A 227 17.64 3.54 7.61
CA SER A 227 19.11 3.51 7.54
C SER A 227 19.61 2.33 6.70
N PHE A 228 19.05 1.14 6.93
CA PHE A 228 19.34 -0.04 6.11
C PHE A 228 19.00 0.16 4.64
N THR A 229 17.77 0.59 4.32
CA THR A 229 17.31 0.74 2.93
C THR A 229 18.14 1.76 2.18
N THR A 230 18.47 2.89 2.81
CA THR A 230 19.26 3.96 2.20
C THR A 230 20.73 3.56 2.02
N ARG A 231 21.36 2.95 3.04
CA ARG A 231 22.74 2.44 2.93
C ARG A 231 22.86 1.31 1.91
N LYS A 232 21.86 0.44 1.82
CA LYS A 232 21.80 -0.59 0.78
C LYS A 232 21.78 0.03 -0.61
N ALA A 233 20.99 1.07 -0.84
CA ALA A 233 20.94 1.77 -2.10
C ALA A 233 22.28 2.47 -2.42
N TYR A 234 22.97 3.06 -1.44
CA TYR A 234 24.34 3.59 -1.60
C TYR A 234 25.34 2.51 -1.99
N ALA A 235 25.30 1.36 -1.31
CA ALA A 235 26.20 0.26 -1.64
C ALA A 235 25.99 -0.21 -3.08
N LEU A 236 24.73 -0.39 -3.52
CA LEU A 236 24.40 -0.75 -4.90
C LEU A 236 24.87 0.32 -5.90
N TYR A 237 24.71 1.61 -5.60
CA TYR A 237 25.22 2.72 -6.41
C TYR A 237 26.73 2.59 -6.64
N TYR A 238 27.51 2.36 -5.57
CA TYR A 238 28.97 2.22 -5.67
C TYR A 238 29.39 0.91 -6.36
N ILE A 239 28.69 -0.20 -6.13
CA ILE A 239 28.92 -1.47 -6.85
C ILE A 239 28.75 -1.27 -8.36
N LYS A 240 27.66 -0.63 -8.78
CA LYS A 240 27.38 -0.36 -10.21
C LYS A 240 28.37 0.60 -10.85
N LYS A 241 29.01 1.48 -10.06
CA LYS A 241 30.11 2.35 -10.52
C LYS A 241 31.50 1.67 -10.49
N GLY A 242 31.59 0.42 -10.02
CA GLY A 242 32.88 -0.28 -9.84
C GLY A 242 33.70 0.22 -8.65
N GLN A 243 33.14 1.05 -7.79
CA GLN A 243 33.80 1.63 -6.60
C GLN A 243 33.62 0.71 -5.38
N LEU A 244 34.23 -0.48 -5.45
CA LEU A 244 33.99 -1.56 -4.49
C LEU A 244 34.41 -1.23 -3.06
N ASN A 245 35.49 -0.45 -2.87
CA ASN A 245 35.92 -0.04 -1.53
C ASN A 245 34.88 0.84 -0.83
N GLU A 246 34.25 1.76 -1.56
CA GLU A 246 33.18 2.59 -1.01
C GLU A 246 31.91 1.76 -0.72
N ALA A 247 31.55 0.86 -1.63
CA ALA A 247 30.43 -0.06 -1.43
C ALA A 247 30.61 -0.88 -0.15
N TRP A 248 31.82 -1.40 0.10
CA TRP A 248 32.12 -2.22 1.26
C TRP A 248 31.92 -1.48 2.60
N LYS A 249 32.26 -0.21 2.67
CA LYS A 249 32.01 0.62 3.86
C LYS A 249 30.53 0.63 4.25
N TYR A 250 29.65 0.82 3.26
CA TYR A 250 28.21 0.78 3.50
C TYR A 250 27.69 -0.61 3.89
N ILE A 251 28.28 -1.69 3.34
CA ILE A 251 27.95 -3.07 3.72
C ILE A 251 28.30 -3.30 5.18
N GLN A 252 29.52 -2.90 5.60
CA GLN A 252 29.94 -3.03 7.01
C GLN A 252 29.05 -2.23 7.97
N ASP A 253 28.61 -1.03 7.57
CA ASP A 253 27.69 -0.24 8.40
C ASP A 253 26.31 -0.88 8.51
N ILE A 254 25.85 -1.55 7.46
CA ILE A 254 24.63 -2.36 7.51
C ILE A 254 24.82 -3.55 8.46
N GLU A 255 25.92 -4.28 8.37
CA GLU A 255 26.22 -5.41 9.26
C GLU A 255 26.18 -4.99 10.74
N LYS A 256 26.75 -3.82 11.08
CA LYS A 256 26.65 -3.26 12.44
C LYS A 256 25.20 -3.05 12.88
N LEU A 257 24.30 -2.57 12.00
CA LEU A 257 22.88 -2.43 12.34
C LEU A 257 22.24 -3.78 12.70
N PHE A 258 22.58 -4.86 11.98
CA PHE A 258 22.06 -6.20 12.28
C PHE A 258 22.58 -6.77 13.60
N ILE A 259 23.83 -6.46 13.96
CA ILE A 259 24.41 -6.85 15.25
C ILE A 259 23.73 -6.09 16.39
N GLN A 260 23.50 -4.80 16.24
CA GLN A 260 22.96 -3.91 17.27
C GLN A 260 21.47 -4.11 17.51
N ASN A 261 20.71 -4.47 16.47
CA ASN A 261 19.26 -4.62 16.55
C ASN A 261 18.77 -5.97 16.00
N LYS A 262 18.46 -6.88 16.91
CA LYS A 262 17.95 -8.22 16.57
C LYS A 262 16.67 -8.21 15.73
N ASN A 263 15.87 -7.15 15.79
CA ASN A 263 14.65 -7.04 14.98
C ASN A 263 14.96 -6.86 13.48
N MET A 264 16.21 -6.49 13.14
CA MET A 264 16.64 -6.37 11.75
C MET A 264 16.75 -7.72 11.02
N VAL A 265 16.75 -8.86 11.72
CA VAL A 265 16.80 -10.21 11.14
C VAL A 265 15.71 -10.41 10.09
N THR A 266 14.53 -9.80 10.24
CA THR A 266 13.46 -9.83 9.22
C THR A 266 13.89 -9.31 7.84
N TYR A 267 14.97 -8.53 7.77
CA TYR A 267 15.49 -7.93 6.54
C TYR A 267 16.79 -8.59 6.06
N ILE A 268 17.20 -9.71 6.66
CA ILE A 268 18.49 -10.40 6.41
C ILE A 268 18.66 -10.77 4.93
N MET A 269 17.59 -11.16 4.26
CA MET A 269 17.58 -11.45 2.83
C MET A 269 18.11 -10.28 1.99
N GLY A 270 17.78 -9.05 2.39
CA GLY A 270 18.27 -7.84 1.71
C GLY A 270 19.77 -7.63 1.88
N LEU A 271 20.35 -8.03 3.02
CA LEU A 271 21.78 -8.01 3.25
C LEU A 271 22.48 -9.12 2.45
N TYR A 272 21.95 -10.34 2.44
CA TYR A 272 22.52 -11.44 1.65
C TYR A 272 22.53 -11.12 0.15
N TYR A 273 21.42 -10.58 -0.39
CA TYR A 273 21.36 -10.11 -1.77
C TYR A 273 22.41 -9.03 -2.08
N LEU A 274 22.58 -8.05 -1.17
CA LEU A 274 23.57 -7.01 -1.34
C LEU A 274 25.00 -7.57 -1.36
N LYS A 275 25.32 -8.50 -0.45
CA LYS A 275 26.63 -9.15 -0.37
C LYS A 275 26.89 -10.06 -1.56
N GLU A 276 25.88 -10.80 -2.02
CA GLU A 276 25.94 -11.59 -3.26
C GLU A 276 26.34 -10.70 -4.43
N THR A 277 25.62 -9.59 -4.63
CA THR A 277 25.88 -8.64 -5.72
C THR A 277 27.29 -8.07 -5.64
N TYR A 278 27.73 -7.70 -4.43
CA TYR A 278 29.09 -7.21 -4.19
C TYR A 278 30.15 -8.26 -4.56
N TYR A 279 30.06 -9.46 -4.00
CA TYR A 279 31.02 -10.54 -4.24
C TYR A 279 31.06 -11.00 -5.70
N SER A 280 29.89 -11.03 -6.35
CA SER A 280 29.76 -11.36 -7.77
C SER A 280 30.48 -10.34 -8.68
N VAL A 281 30.43 -9.05 -8.33
CA VAL A 281 31.15 -7.99 -9.07
C VAL A 281 32.63 -7.95 -8.71
N ALA A 282 32.97 -8.28 -7.45
CA ALA A 282 34.36 -8.37 -6.98
C ALA A 282 35.11 -9.62 -7.49
N GLY A 283 34.46 -10.52 -8.24
CA GLY A 283 35.05 -11.78 -8.68
C GLY A 283 35.21 -12.84 -7.59
N GLN A 284 34.63 -12.62 -6.42
CA GLN A 284 34.67 -13.53 -5.27
C GLN A 284 33.48 -14.50 -5.32
N TYR A 285 33.44 -15.31 -6.38
CA TYR A 285 32.28 -16.12 -6.74
C TYR A 285 31.89 -17.16 -5.68
N SER A 286 32.88 -17.75 -4.97
CA SER A 286 32.62 -18.67 -3.86
C SER A 286 31.81 -18.00 -2.75
N GLU A 287 32.15 -16.76 -2.40
CA GLU A 287 31.42 -16.00 -1.38
C GLU A 287 30.03 -15.59 -1.89
N ALA A 288 29.91 -15.25 -3.17
CA ALA A 288 28.62 -14.96 -3.79
C ALA A 288 27.67 -16.19 -3.70
N LEU A 289 28.16 -17.40 -4.04
CA LEU A 289 27.39 -18.63 -3.93
C LEU A 289 26.94 -18.91 -2.49
N LYS A 290 27.81 -18.69 -1.48
CA LYS A 290 27.42 -18.82 -0.06
C LYS A 290 26.24 -17.89 0.30
N MET A 291 26.20 -16.70 -0.27
CA MET A 291 25.07 -15.77 -0.02
C MET A 291 23.79 -16.26 -0.68
N VAL A 292 23.88 -16.84 -1.90
CA VAL A 292 22.72 -17.45 -2.55
C VAL A 292 22.20 -18.64 -1.73
N ASP A 293 23.10 -19.51 -1.25
CA ASP A 293 22.74 -20.65 -0.41
C ASP A 293 22.09 -20.19 0.91
N ALA A 294 22.63 -19.13 1.54
CA ALA A 294 22.02 -18.55 2.72
C ALA A 294 20.60 -18.03 2.45
N MET A 295 20.39 -17.39 1.29
CA MET A 295 19.05 -16.96 0.87
C MET A 295 18.13 -18.16 0.57
N MET A 296 18.64 -19.25 -0.01
CA MET A 296 17.84 -20.46 -0.29
C MET A 296 17.43 -21.20 0.98
N ASN A 297 18.25 -21.16 2.02
CA ASN A 297 18.00 -21.82 3.30
C ASN A 297 17.23 -20.96 4.32
N ASP A 298 16.94 -19.70 3.98
CA ASP A 298 16.18 -18.83 4.88
C ASP A 298 14.72 -19.28 4.96
N SER A 299 14.27 -19.57 6.18
CA SER A 299 12.93 -20.08 6.50
C SER A 299 11.88 -18.99 6.71
N THR A 300 12.15 -17.74 6.33
CA THR A 300 11.17 -16.66 6.51
C THR A 300 9.87 -16.96 5.73
N PRO A 301 8.69 -16.84 6.37
CA PRO A 301 7.40 -17.25 5.80
C PRO A 301 6.99 -16.47 4.53
N ILE A 302 7.66 -15.35 4.25
CA ILE A 302 7.26 -14.41 3.18
C ILE A 302 7.91 -14.78 1.83
N ARG A 303 8.69 -15.86 1.78
CA ARG A 303 9.39 -16.29 0.57
C ARG A 303 8.40 -16.83 -0.47
N SER A 304 8.39 -16.27 -1.67
CA SER A 304 7.61 -16.81 -2.79
C SER A 304 8.44 -17.83 -3.57
N LYS A 305 7.78 -18.84 -4.16
CA LYS A 305 8.42 -19.79 -5.09
C LYS A 305 9.13 -19.08 -6.26
N TYR A 306 8.63 -17.92 -6.66
CA TYR A 306 9.27 -17.11 -7.70
C TYR A 306 10.65 -16.58 -7.28
N MET A 307 10.84 -16.27 -6.00
CA MET A 307 12.15 -15.90 -5.48
C MET A 307 13.14 -17.07 -5.60
N ASP A 308 12.68 -18.30 -5.34
CA ASP A 308 13.52 -19.50 -5.47
C ASP A 308 14.04 -19.67 -6.90
N TYR A 309 13.20 -19.48 -7.91
CA TYR A 309 13.63 -19.53 -9.30
C TYR A 309 14.63 -18.43 -9.68
N LYS A 310 14.46 -17.21 -9.13
CA LYS A 310 15.46 -16.15 -9.32
C LYS A 310 16.81 -16.53 -8.72
N LEU A 311 16.85 -17.15 -7.54
CA LEU A 311 18.09 -17.60 -6.92
C LEU A 311 18.78 -18.69 -7.73
N VAL A 312 18.03 -19.63 -8.30
CA VAL A 312 18.58 -20.64 -9.24
C VAL A 312 19.22 -19.96 -10.46
N ARG A 313 18.55 -18.94 -11.03
CA ARG A 313 19.13 -18.15 -12.12
C ARG A 313 20.42 -17.44 -11.70
N GLU A 314 20.46 -16.88 -10.50
CA GLU A 314 21.67 -16.18 -9.99
C GLU A 314 22.84 -17.17 -9.79
N GLN A 315 22.58 -18.42 -9.36
CA GLN A 315 23.61 -19.46 -9.37
C GLN A 315 24.15 -19.71 -10.78
N GLY A 316 23.28 -19.82 -11.77
CA GLY A 316 23.68 -19.93 -13.18
C GLY A 316 24.53 -18.73 -13.62
N ASN A 317 24.15 -17.50 -13.26
CA ASN A 317 24.92 -16.29 -13.58
C ASN A 317 26.32 -16.30 -12.95
N ILE A 318 26.44 -16.77 -11.71
CA ILE A 318 27.73 -16.86 -11.00
C ILE A 318 28.62 -17.92 -11.67
N TYR A 319 28.11 -19.14 -11.93
CA TYR A 319 28.88 -20.19 -12.62
C TYR A 319 29.31 -19.76 -14.02
N TRP A 320 28.46 -19.03 -14.75
CA TRP A 320 28.81 -18.45 -16.04
C TRP A 320 30.03 -17.52 -15.94
N LYS A 321 30.05 -16.63 -14.93
CA LYS A 321 31.17 -15.72 -14.67
C LYS A 321 32.43 -16.44 -14.21
N MET A 322 32.29 -17.57 -13.52
CA MET A 322 33.41 -18.46 -13.16
C MET A 322 34.02 -19.17 -14.36
N GLY A 323 33.34 -19.18 -15.51
CA GLY A 323 33.74 -19.94 -16.69
C GLY A 323 33.25 -21.38 -16.71
N ASP A 324 32.54 -21.86 -15.69
CA ASP A 324 31.91 -23.16 -15.62
C ASP A 324 30.56 -23.15 -16.37
N LYS A 325 30.70 -23.16 -17.72
CA LYS A 325 29.55 -23.06 -18.62
C LYS A 325 28.61 -24.25 -18.52
N LEU A 326 29.12 -25.44 -18.17
CA LEU A 326 28.31 -26.64 -18.05
C LEU A 326 27.35 -26.52 -16.86
N LYS A 327 27.87 -26.18 -15.67
CA LYS A 327 27.05 -25.93 -14.49
C LYS A 327 26.10 -24.76 -14.70
N ALA A 328 26.56 -23.71 -15.33
CA ALA A 328 25.69 -22.56 -15.66
C ALA A 328 24.50 -22.99 -16.52
N ALA A 329 24.73 -23.84 -17.52
CA ALA A 329 23.68 -24.39 -18.40
C ALA A 329 22.65 -25.25 -17.61
N GLU A 330 23.13 -26.06 -16.65
CA GLU A 330 22.27 -26.87 -15.78
C GLU A 330 21.32 -25.95 -14.96
N PHE A 331 21.85 -24.94 -14.29
CA PHE A 331 21.04 -23.98 -13.53
C PHE A 331 20.07 -23.16 -14.40
N TYR A 332 20.49 -22.76 -15.61
CA TYR A 332 19.59 -22.09 -16.54
C TYR A 332 18.49 -23.02 -17.04
N TYR A 333 18.79 -24.28 -17.29
CA TYR A 333 17.79 -25.27 -17.66
C TYR A 333 16.75 -25.45 -16.54
N ASP A 334 17.21 -25.62 -15.29
CA ASP A 334 16.34 -25.76 -14.13
C ASP A 334 15.47 -24.50 -13.94
N TYR A 335 16.06 -23.32 -14.12
CA TYR A 335 15.32 -22.04 -14.08
C TYR A 335 14.24 -21.98 -15.17
N ILE A 336 14.57 -22.31 -16.42
CA ILE A 336 13.65 -22.29 -17.55
C ILE A 336 12.53 -23.34 -17.33
N ALA A 337 12.87 -24.57 -16.98
CA ALA A 337 11.91 -25.64 -16.75
C ALA A 337 10.92 -25.30 -15.62
N ALA A 338 11.42 -24.71 -14.53
CA ALA A 338 10.60 -24.28 -13.41
C ALA A 338 9.71 -23.08 -13.76
N THR A 339 10.23 -22.11 -14.51
CA THR A 339 9.49 -20.90 -14.88
C THR A 339 8.49 -21.12 -16.00
N ASP A 340 8.74 -22.01 -16.96
CA ASP A 340 7.80 -22.31 -18.04
C ASP A 340 6.51 -22.94 -17.51
N SER A 341 6.62 -23.90 -16.58
CA SER A 341 5.46 -24.50 -15.92
C SER A 341 4.61 -23.46 -15.17
N VAL A 342 5.26 -22.55 -14.44
CA VAL A 342 4.59 -21.50 -13.68
C VAL A 342 4.04 -20.42 -14.62
N ARG A 343 4.81 -20.00 -15.61
CA ARG A 343 4.43 -18.95 -16.58
C ARG A 343 3.24 -19.36 -17.43
N THR A 344 3.18 -20.60 -17.88
CA THR A 344 2.04 -21.11 -18.65
C THR A 344 0.77 -21.09 -17.79
N LYS A 345 0.86 -21.56 -16.54
CA LYS A 345 -0.25 -21.58 -15.60
C LYS A 345 -0.68 -20.16 -15.18
N GLU A 346 0.28 -19.26 -14.99
CA GLU A 346 0.02 -17.85 -14.65
C GLU A 346 -0.57 -17.08 -15.82
N LEU A 347 -0.12 -17.33 -17.07
CA LEU A 347 -0.70 -16.73 -18.26
C LEU A 347 -2.15 -17.18 -18.46
N GLN A 348 -2.45 -18.47 -18.26
CA GLN A 348 -3.82 -18.98 -18.33
C GLN A 348 -4.70 -18.40 -17.22
N ASN A 349 -4.23 -18.39 -15.99
CA ASN A 349 -4.94 -17.81 -14.86
C ASN A 349 -5.14 -16.29 -15.04
N SER A 350 -4.08 -15.58 -15.46
CA SER A 350 -4.15 -14.13 -15.71
C SER A 350 -5.09 -13.79 -16.87
N ALA A 351 -5.11 -14.59 -17.93
CA ALA A 351 -6.05 -14.40 -19.04
C ALA A 351 -7.50 -14.62 -18.59
N THR A 352 -7.77 -15.66 -17.81
CA THR A 352 -9.11 -15.96 -17.27
C THR A 352 -9.55 -14.89 -16.27
N GLU A 353 -8.66 -14.47 -15.35
CA GLU A 353 -8.95 -13.41 -14.39
C GLU A 353 -9.13 -12.06 -15.08
N PHE A 354 -8.34 -11.75 -16.12
CA PHE A 354 -8.45 -10.53 -16.89
C PHE A 354 -9.75 -10.49 -17.70
N SER A 355 -10.17 -11.62 -18.27
CA SER A 355 -11.47 -11.78 -18.92
C SER A 355 -12.62 -11.51 -17.94
N SER A 356 -12.58 -12.15 -16.77
CA SER A 356 -13.59 -11.96 -15.71
C SER A 356 -13.65 -10.52 -15.20
N ILE A 357 -12.49 -9.85 -15.13
CA ILE A 357 -12.40 -8.44 -14.74
C ILE A 357 -13.03 -7.53 -15.81
N LEU A 358 -12.74 -7.80 -17.09
CA LEU A 358 -13.34 -7.06 -18.21
C LEU A 358 -14.86 -7.25 -18.26
N GLU A 359 -15.35 -8.47 -18.07
CA GLU A 359 -16.79 -8.76 -17.98
C GLU A 359 -17.46 -8.01 -16.84
N LEU A 360 -16.82 -8.00 -15.65
CA LEU A 360 -17.33 -7.24 -14.50
C LEU A 360 -17.32 -5.72 -14.75
N GLU A 361 -16.32 -5.22 -15.47
CA GLU A 361 -16.24 -3.79 -15.82
C GLU A 361 -17.28 -3.42 -16.86
N GLN A 362 -17.54 -4.28 -17.85
CA GLN A 362 -18.63 -4.14 -18.82
C GLN A 362 -20.00 -4.13 -18.13
N LEU A 363 -20.28 -5.12 -17.28
CA LEU A 363 -21.52 -5.20 -16.51
C LEU A 363 -21.72 -3.98 -15.60
N LYS A 364 -20.65 -3.45 -15.02
CA LYS A 364 -20.70 -2.23 -14.22
C LYS A 364 -21.00 -0.99 -15.07
N ASN A 365 -20.46 -0.91 -16.26
CA ASN A 365 -20.72 0.18 -17.20
C ASN A 365 -22.17 0.13 -17.69
N GLU A 366 -22.65 -1.04 -18.10
CA GLU A 366 -24.05 -1.26 -18.49
C GLU A 366 -25.02 -0.90 -17.34
N ARG A 367 -24.70 -1.30 -16.10
CA ARG A 367 -25.48 -0.90 -14.93
C ARG A 367 -25.50 0.61 -14.72
N ASN A 368 -24.35 1.28 -14.92
CA ASN A 368 -24.25 2.74 -14.75
C ASN A 368 -25.03 3.47 -15.85
N GLU A 369 -25.00 2.99 -17.09
CA GLU A 369 -25.80 3.51 -18.20
C GLU A 369 -27.30 3.33 -17.94
N LEU A 370 -27.70 2.15 -17.45
CA LEU A 370 -29.07 1.89 -17.05
C LEU A 370 -29.53 2.80 -15.91
N GLN A 371 -28.70 3.02 -14.90
CA GLN A 371 -29.01 3.97 -13.82
C GLN A 371 -29.16 5.41 -14.33
N LEU A 372 -28.30 5.83 -15.26
CA LEU A 372 -28.39 7.15 -15.90
C LEU A 372 -29.67 7.29 -16.71
N SER A 373 -30.11 6.24 -17.43
CA SER A 373 -31.36 6.27 -18.19
C SER A 373 -32.57 6.36 -17.26
N VAL A 374 -32.60 5.58 -16.18
CA VAL A 374 -33.65 5.64 -15.16
C VAL A 374 -33.73 7.02 -14.50
N GLN A 375 -32.56 7.63 -14.19
CA GLN A 375 -32.54 9.00 -13.64
C GLN A 375 -33.08 10.03 -14.62
N LYS A 376 -32.76 9.91 -15.92
CA LYS A 376 -33.31 10.78 -16.97
C LYS A 376 -34.84 10.63 -17.06
N ASP A 377 -35.36 9.42 -17.05
CA ASP A 377 -36.78 9.14 -17.10
C ASP A 377 -37.53 9.67 -15.87
N GLN A 378 -36.93 9.54 -14.70
CA GLN A 378 -37.45 10.14 -13.47
C GLN A 378 -37.49 11.66 -13.54
N LEU A 379 -36.41 12.28 -14.05
CA LEU A 379 -36.33 13.73 -14.25
C LEU A 379 -37.41 14.20 -15.25
N HIS A 380 -37.59 13.48 -16.36
CA HIS A 380 -38.62 13.76 -17.36
C HIS A 380 -40.01 13.67 -16.73
N THR A 381 -40.28 12.66 -15.93
CA THR A 381 -41.56 12.52 -15.22
C THR A 381 -41.81 13.69 -14.24
N VAL A 382 -40.79 14.14 -13.52
CA VAL A 382 -40.89 15.31 -12.65
C VAL A 382 -41.17 16.59 -13.42
N TYR A 383 -40.54 16.77 -14.60
CA TYR A 383 -40.84 17.90 -15.50
C TYR A 383 -42.28 17.88 -16.01
N LEU A 384 -42.78 16.71 -16.42
CA LEU A 384 -44.18 16.59 -16.85
C LEU A 384 -45.15 16.93 -15.73
N VAL A 385 -44.91 16.45 -14.51
CA VAL A 385 -45.73 16.76 -13.33
C VAL A 385 -45.71 18.26 -13.04
N LEU A 386 -44.55 18.92 -13.10
CA LEU A 386 -44.44 20.37 -12.91
C LEU A 386 -45.21 21.16 -13.98
N ILE A 387 -45.12 20.76 -15.25
CA ILE A 387 -45.89 21.38 -16.31
C ILE A 387 -47.41 21.23 -16.06
N PHE A 388 -47.86 20.03 -15.64
CA PHE A 388 -49.25 19.80 -15.29
C PHE A 388 -49.73 20.68 -14.13
N VAL A 389 -48.90 20.82 -13.07
CA VAL A 389 -49.22 21.69 -11.91
C VAL A 389 -49.32 23.15 -12.33
N VAL A 390 -48.39 23.62 -13.20
CA VAL A 390 -48.39 24.99 -13.71
C VAL A 390 -49.65 25.26 -14.57
N LEU A 391 -49.98 24.32 -15.49
CA LEU A 391 -51.19 24.43 -16.33
C LEU A 391 -52.47 24.42 -15.50
N PHE A 392 -52.52 23.56 -14.46
CA PHE A 392 -53.66 23.52 -13.54
C PHE A 392 -53.81 24.85 -12.76
N TRP A 393 -52.70 25.43 -12.34
CA TRP A 393 -52.67 26.72 -11.70
C TRP A 393 -53.14 27.86 -12.60
N ILE A 394 -52.69 27.87 -13.86
CA ILE A 394 -53.11 28.82 -14.89
C ILE A 394 -54.62 28.66 -15.13
N MET A 395 -55.12 27.46 -15.29
CA MET A 395 -56.54 27.22 -15.50
C MET A 395 -57.42 27.67 -14.35
N THR A 396 -56.98 27.39 -13.08
CA THR A 396 -57.74 27.80 -11.90
C THR A 396 -57.73 29.32 -11.67
N TYR A 397 -56.64 30.02 -12.01
CA TYR A 397 -56.56 31.49 -11.88
C TYR A 397 -57.17 32.26 -13.04
N LEU A 398 -57.14 31.74 -14.27
CA LEU A 398 -57.69 32.43 -15.44
C LEU A 398 -59.17 32.14 -15.65
N SER A 399 -59.73 31.03 -15.18
CA SER A 399 -61.13 30.68 -15.34
C SER A 399 -62.09 31.71 -14.70
N PRO A 400 -61.85 32.24 -13.50
CA PRO A 400 -62.72 33.28 -12.92
C PRO A 400 -62.64 34.60 -13.71
N PHE A 401 -61.51 34.89 -14.34
CA PHE A 401 -61.31 36.14 -15.11
C PHE A 401 -62.11 36.10 -16.43
N PHE A 402 -62.20 34.96 -17.09
CA PHE A 402 -63.04 34.77 -18.25
C PHE A 402 -64.54 34.74 -17.92
N PHE A 403 -64.91 34.20 -16.75
CA PHE A 403 -66.32 34.15 -16.29
C PHE A 403 -66.82 35.56 -15.94
N ILE A 404 -65.98 36.41 -15.35
CA ILE A 404 -66.35 37.79 -14.98
C ILE A 404 -66.48 38.66 -16.26
N ASN A 405 -65.64 38.47 -17.28
CA ASN A 405 -65.73 39.20 -18.54
C ASN A 405 -66.89 38.77 -19.43
N SER A 406 -67.39 37.53 -19.34
CA SER A 406 -68.56 37.07 -20.04
C SER A 406 -69.90 37.46 -19.42
N ILE A 407 -69.91 37.94 -18.17
CA ILE A 407 -71.08 38.49 -17.49
C ILE A 407 -71.22 40.02 -17.72
N ASN A 408 -70.16 40.67 -18.13
CA ASN A 408 -70.12 42.15 -18.39
C ASN A 408 -70.20 42.53 -19.88
N ALA A 409 -70.37 41.51 -20.78
CA ALA A 409 -70.63 41.69 -22.21
C ALA A 409 -72.09 41.32 -22.51
#